data_73269e7b6adfaf25dc53205bebc8c293
#
_entry.id   73269e7b6adfaf25dc53205bebc8c293
#
_cell.length_a   1.000
_cell.length_b   1.000
_cell.length_c   1.000
_cell.angle_alpha   90.00
_cell.angle_beta   90.00
_cell.angle_gamma   90.00
#
_symmetry.space_group_name_H-M   'P 1'
#
loop_
_entity.id
_entity.type
_entity.pdbx_description
1 polymer ?
#
loop_
_entity_poly.entity_id
_entity_poly.type
_entity_poly.pdbx_seq_one_letter_code
_entity_poly.pdbx_strand_id
1 'polypeptide(L)'
;MLIEWAPAARVQLRQITDYISDRNPVAALELNQAIEASVLALSRRPHLYRLGRVIGTREMVVHPNYLVVYKVTDNIRVISVLHARQRYP
;
A
#
# COMPACT_ATOMS: atom_id res chain seq x y z
N MET A 1 16.45 -3.82 2.88
CA MET A 1 15.58 -3.93 4.06
C MET A 1 14.51 -5.00 3.82
N LEU A 2 14.21 -5.76 4.83
CA LEU A 2 13.10 -6.71 4.77
C LEU A 2 11.76 -5.96 4.74
N ILE A 3 10.84 -6.46 3.93
CA ILE A 3 9.49 -5.90 3.82
C ILE A 3 8.51 -6.92 4.38
N GLU A 4 7.71 -6.47 5.32
CA GLU A 4 6.64 -7.27 5.93
C GLU A 4 5.30 -6.63 5.64
N TRP A 5 4.29 -7.46 5.43
CA TRP A 5 2.91 -7.01 5.27
C TRP A 5 2.13 -7.37 6.52
N ALA A 6 1.50 -6.37 7.15
CA ALA A 6 0.52 -6.67 8.17
C ALA A 6 -0.62 -7.49 7.55
N PRO A 7 -1.18 -8.47 8.27
CA PRO A 7 -2.30 -9.26 7.75
C PRO A 7 -3.47 -8.39 7.28
N ALA A 8 -3.78 -7.32 8.00
CA ALA A 8 -4.84 -6.38 7.61
C ALA A 8 -4.57 -5.72 6.26
N ALA A 9 -3.30 -5.38 5.97
CA ALA A 9 -2.92 -4.78 4.70
C ALA A 9 -3.14 -5.74 3.53
N ARG A 10 -2.79 -7.01 3.72
CA ARG A 10 -3.03 -8.04 2.70
C ARG A 10 -4.53 -8.24 2.44
N VAL A 11 -5.33 -8.25 3.49
CA VAL A 11 -6.79 -8.37 3.37
C VAL A 11 -7.37 -7.16 2.62
N GLN A 12 -6.92 -5.95 2.96
CA GLN A 12 -7.36 -4.73 2.29
C GLN A 12 -7.02 -4.74 0.80
N LEU A 13 -5.79 -5.13 0.44
CA LEU A 13 -5.38 -5.23 -0.96
C LEU A 13 -6.27 -6.22 -1.71
N ARG A 14 -6.55 -7.36 -1.12
CA ARG A 14 -7.40 -8.38 -1.72
C ARG A 14 -8.83 -7.89 -1.90
N GLN A 15 -9.39 -7.19 -0.91
CA GLN A 15 -10.73 -6.61 -1.03
C GLN A 15 -10.82 -5.62 -2.18
N ILE A 16 -9.81 -4.77 -2.35
CA ILE A 16 -9.73 -3.81 -3.44
C ILE A 16 -9.68 -4.53 -4.80
N THR A 17 -8.79 -5.50 -4.93
CA THR A 17 -8.60 -6.21 -6.20
C THR A 17 -9.79 -7.09 -6.54
N ASP A 18 -10.42 -7.73 -5.55
CA ASP A 18 -11.64 -8.51 -5.76
C ASP A 18 -12.78 -7.64 -6.27
N TYR A 19 -12.96 -6.46 -5.66
CA TYR A 19 -13.99 -5.51 -6.10
C TYR A 19 -13.80 -5.08 -7.56
N ILE A 20 -12.57 -4.75 -7.94
CA ILE A 20 -12.25 -4.34 -9.30
C ILE A 20 -12.36 -5.52 -10.27
N SER A 21 -11.93 -6.71 -9.84
CA SER A 21 -11.96 -7.92 -10.66
C SER A 21 -13.36 -8.30 -11.11
N ASP A 22 -14.36 -8.05 -10.28
CA ASP A 22 -15.76 -8.30 -10.64
C ASP A 22 -16.21 -7.49 -11.86
N ARG A 23 -15.52 -6.39 -12.16
CA ARG A 23 -15.84 -5.48 -13.28
C ARG A 23 -14.81 -5.55 -14.39
N ASN A 24 -13.53 -5.67 -14.02
CA ASN A 24 -12.42 -5.66 -14.96
C ASN A 24 -11.25 -6.46 -14.39
N PRO A 25 -11.16 -7.77 -14.70
CA PRO A 25 -10.09 -8.63 -14.17
C PRO A 25 -8.68 -8.16 -14.55
N VAL A 26 -8.51 -7.63 -15.75
CA VAL A 26 -7.19 -7.14 -16.21
C VAL A 26 -6.75 -5.94 -15.38
N ALA A 27 -7.65 -4.98 -15.15
CA ALA A 27 -7.35 -3.82 -14.32
C ALA A 27 -7.01 -4.21 -12.88
N ALA A 28 -7.69 -5.20 -12.32
CA ALA A 28 -7.38 -5.72 -10.99
C ALA A 28 -5.98 -6.29 -10.91
N LEU A 29 -5.59 -7.09 -11.91
CA LEU A 29 -4.25 -7.68 -11.99
C LEU A 29 -3.18 -6.60 -12.12
N GLU A 30 -3.39 -5.64 -13.00
CA GLU A 30 -2.45 -4.54 -13.21
C GLU A 30 -2.26 -3.70 -11.95
N LEU A 31 -3.34 -3.39 -11.24
CA LEU A 31 -3.28 -2.64 -9.98
C LEU A 31 -2.52 -3.41 -8.92
N ASN A 32 -2.80 -4.69 -8.78
CA ASN A 32 -2.11 -5.54 -7.82
C ASN A 32 -0.60 -5.56 -8.08
N GLN A 33 -0.21 -5.75 -9.33
CA GLN A 33 1.20 -5.76 -9.75
C GLN A 33 1.87 -4.41 -9.47
N ALA A 34 1.18 -3.31 -9.76
CA ALA A 34 1.71 -1.97 -9.53
C ALA A 34 1.92 -1.70 -8.04
N ILE A 35 0.97 -2.09 -7.19
CA ILE A 35 1.10 -1.92 -5.74
C ILE A 35 2.24 -2.77 -5.19
N GLU A 36 2.33 -4.03 -5.58
CA GLU A 36 3.40 -4.92 -5.12
C GLU A 36 4.77 -4.41 -5.56
N ALA A 37 4.91 -3.95 -6.81
CA ALA A 37 6.16 -3.39 -7.32
C ALA A 37 6.56 -2.12 -6.57
N SER A 38 5.60 -1.24 -6.29
CA SER A 38 5.86 -0.01 -5.53
C SER A 38 6.33 -0.31 -4.12
N VAL A 39 5.73 -1.30 -3.46
CA VAL A 39 6.13 -1.72 -2.12
C VAL A 39 7.55 -2.31 -2.13
N LEU A 40 7.86 -3.16 -3.09
CA LEU A 40 9.23 -3.72 -3.22
C LEU A 40 10.28 -2.61 -3.40
N ALA A 41 9.96 -1.56 -4.14
CA ALA A 41 10.87 -0.45 -4.37
C ALA A 41 11.16 0.37 -3.11
N LEU A 42 10.35 0.26 -2.06
CA LEU A 42 10.57 0.96 -0.79
C LEU A 42 11.91 0.58 -0.14
N SER A 43 12.40 -0.63 -0.37
CA SER A 43 13.67 -1.08 0.22
C SER A 43 14.86 -0.23 -0.22
N ARG A 44 14.76 0.43 -1.38
CA ARG A 44 15.82 1.31 -1.90
C ARG A 44 15.73 2.72 -1.32
N ARG A 45 14.53 3.23 -1.05
CA ARG A 45 14.29 4.61 -0.59
C ARG A 45 13.14 4.64 0.41
N PRO A 46 13.31 4.06 1.60
CA PRO A 46 12.20 3.93 2.55
C PRO A 46 11.70 5.28 3.06
N HIS A 47 12.54 6.32 3.05
CA HIS A 47 12.18 7.64 3.59
C HIS A 47 11.82 8.66 2.50
N LEU A 48 11.64 8.22 1.25
CA LEU A 48 11.34 9.12 0.12
C LEU A 48 9.95 9.75 0.24
N TYR A 49 8.99 9.00 0.77
CA TYR A 49 7.59 9.39 0.77
C TYR A 49 7.22 10.21 2.00
N ARG A 50 6.11 10.96 1.90
CA ARG A 50 5.67 11.90 2.93
C ARG A 50 5.36 11.20 4.26
N LEU A 51 5.46 11.95 5.34
CA LEU A 51 4.99 11.50 6.65
C LEU A 51 3.47 11.28 6.62
N GLY A 52 3.04 10.22 7.27
CA GLY A 52 1.63 9.87 7.34
C GLY A 52 0.87 10.65 8.41
N ARG A 53 -0.43 10.53 8.37
CA ARG A 53 -1.34 11.15 9.36
C ARG A 53 -1.15 10.56 10.74
N VAL A 54 -0.79 9.29 10.83
CA VAL A 54 -0.44 8.64 12.09
C VAL A 54 1.05 8.84 12.33
N ILE A 55 1.43 9.27 13.53
CA ILE A 55 2.83 9.48 13.90
C ILE A 55 3.62 8.19 13.71
N GLY A 56 4.80 8.30 13.10
CA GLY A 56 5.68 7.18 12.84
C GLY A 56 5.39 6.43 11.54
N THR A 57 4.40 6.86 10.79
CA THR A 57 4.07 6.25 9.50
C THR A 57 4.41 7.15 8.33
N ARG A 58 4.44 6.55 7.14
CA ARG A 58 4.56 7.24 5.86
C ARG A 58 3.47 6.80 4.91
N GLU A 59 3.16 7.63 3.94
CA GLU A 59 2.14 7.38 2.94
C GLU A 59 2.73 7.44 1.55
N MET A 60 2.54 6.37 0.79
CA MET A 60 2.97 6.30 -0.61
C MET A 60 1.73 6.22 -1.51
N VAL A 61 1.54 7.21 -2.37
CA VAL A 61 0.48 7.17 -3.38
C VAL A 61 0.94 6.22 -4.48
N VAL A 62 0.21 5.13 -4.67
CA VAL A 62 0.55 4.09 -5.65
C VAL A 62 -0.35 4.13 -6.88
N HIS A 63 -1.44 4.88 -6.80
CA HIS A 63 -2.43 5.05 -7.84
C HIS A 63 -3.26 6.30 -7.47
N PRO A 64 -3.88 7.02 -8.41
CA PRO A 64 -4.72 8.18 -8.06
C PRO A 64 -5.76 7.91 -6.97
N ASN A 65 -6.25 6.68 -6.89
CA ASN A 65 -7.29 6.30 -5.94
C ASN A 65 -6.80 5.52 -4.72
N TYR A 66 -5.53 5.14 -4.66
CA TYR A 66 -5.04 4.26 -3.58
C TYR A 66 -3.71 4.71 -3.03
N LEU A 67 -3.55 4.52 -1.72
CA LEU A 67 -2.28 4.77 -1.04
C LEU A 67 -1.92 3.61 -0.12
N VAL A 68 -0.63 3.48 0.12
CA VAL A 68 -0.06 2.51 1.04
C VAL A 68 0.47 3.26 2.25
N VAL A 69 0.05 2.84 3.43
CA VAL A 69 0.59 3.33 4.70
C VAL A 69 1.62 2.32 5.19
N TYR A 70 2.81 2.79 5.51
CA TYR A 70 3.89 1.93 5.97
C TYR A 70 4.71 2.59 7.07
N LYS A 71 5.48 1.78 7.77
CA LYS A 71 6.34 2.21 8.86
C LYS A 71 7.76 1.69 8.62
N VAL A 72 8.76 2.52 8.90
CA VAL A 72 10.17 2.15 8.78
C VAL A 72 10.77 2.07 10.17
N THR A 73 11.26 0.90 10.51
CA THR A 73 12.06 0.64 11.69
C THR A 73 13.33 -0.09 11.21
N ASP A 74 13.70 -1.20 11.80
CA ASP A 74 14.73 -2.08 11.22
C ASP A 74 14.27 -2.71 9.91
N ASN A 75 12.94 -2.84 9.76
CA ASN A 75 12.28 -3.35 8.57
C ASN A 75 11.27 -2.32 8.05
N ILE A 76 10.72 -2.58 6.88
CA ILE A 76 9.57 -1.86 6.36
C ILE A 76 8.34 -2.71 6.63
N ARG A 77 7.36 -2.14 7.33
CA ARG A 77 6.09 -2.82 7.57
C ARG A 77 4.97 -2.10 6.86
N VAL A 78 4.34 -2.78 5.93
CA VAL A 78 3.13 -2.28 5.26
C VAL A 78 1.96 -2.48 6.22
N ILE A 79 1.34 -1.37 6.61
CA ILE A 79 0.29 -1.35 7.65
C ILE A 79 -1.09 -1.41 7.02
N SER A 80 -1.31 -0.64 5.96
CA SER A 80 -2.63 -0.51 5.32
C SER A 80 -2.50 -0.21 3.85
N VAL A 81 -3.49 -0.67 3.08
CA VAL A 81 -3.74 -0.24 1.71
C VAL A 81 -5.12 0.37 1.70
N LEU A 82 -5.22 1.65 1.37
CA LEU A 82 -6.43 2.44 1.56
C LEU A 82 -6.83 3.17 0.28
N HIS A 83 -8.12 3.41 0.13
CA HIS A 83 -8.59 4.37 -0.86
C HIS A 83 -8.11 5.77 -0.47
N ALA A 84 -7.64 6.57 -1.42
CA ALA A 84 -7.07 7.88 -1.15
C ALA A 84 -8.04 8.83 -0.44
N ARG A 85 -9.36 8.63 -0.60
CA ARG A 85 -10.40 9.42 0.04
C ARG A 85 -10.91 8.83 1.34
N GLN A 86 -10.45 7.68 1.72
CA GLN A 86 -10.87 7.02 2.94
C GLN A 86 -10.37 7.79 4.16
N ARG A 87 -11.25 7.97 5.13
CA ARG A 87 -10.85 8.56 6.40
C ARG A 87 -10.06 7.54 7.21
N TYR A 88 -8.91 7.96 7.70
CA TYR A 88 -8.14 7.23 8.68
C TYR A 88 -7.29 8.23 9.48
N PRO A 89 -6.82 7.98 10.62
CA PRO A 89 -6.91 6.75 11.36
C PRO A 89 -8.33 6.36 11.63
#